data_bc9bc5a793c3df38491a122ba1e7deb4
#
_entry.id   bc9bc5a793c3df38491a122ba1e7deb4
#
_cell.length_a   1.000
_cell.length_b   1.000
_cell.length_c   1.000
_cell.angle_alpha   90.00
_cell.angle_beta   90.00
_cell.angle_gamma   90.00
#
_symmetry.space_group_name_H-M   'P 1'
#
loop_
_entity.id
_entity.type
_entity.pdbx_description
1 polymer ?
#
loop_
_entity_poly.entity_id
_entity_poly.type
_entity_poly.pdbx_seq_one_letter_code
_entity_poly.pdbx_strand_id
1 'polypeptide(L)'
;MTTTLRIGGLEKFSTVDWPGRLVATVFCQGCGWRCRYCHNPHLLSFRVGAPLEGEWTWPALVAWLRDRRGLLEGVVFSGGEPTLQAGLTAAMREARDLGFRVGLHTGGPVPALLAAALPLVDWVGFDLKAPFEHYFRITGRPGGEAARSSLQLLRESGVEHEVRTTWHPDLLGEQDLMDMAGELEQAGSRRWVLQVFRPDGCADEGLRARSPGDVPEVLLAREGLEVVWR
;
A
#
# COMPACT_ATOMS: atom_id res chain seq x y z
N MET A 1 3.95 -23.65 -15.29
CA MET A 1 3.03 -22.53 -15.61
C MET A 1 3.57 -21.30 -14.94
N THR A 2 4.08 -20.32 -15.68
CA THR A 2 4.51 -19.03 -15.13
C THR A 2 3.26 -18.29 -14.66
N THR A 3 3.13 -18.12 -13.34
CA THR A 3 2.01 -17.39 -12.75
C THR A 3 2.20 -15.92 -13.08
N THR A 4 1.36 -15.39 -13.94
CA THR A 4 1.46 -14.02 -14.44
C THR A 4 0.87 -13.05 -13.41
N LEU A 5 1.48 -11.89 -13.22
CA LEU A 5 0.92 -10.80 -12.41
C LEU A 5 -0.39 -10.31 -13.05
N ARG A 6 -1.43 -10.18 -12.24
CA ARG A 6 -2.73 -9.64 -12.66
C ARG A 6 -2.76 -8.14 -12.41
N ILE A 7 -2.90 -7.38 -13.48
CA ILE A 7 -2.90 -5.92 -13.47
C ILE A 7 -4.33 -5.44 -13.64
N GLY A 8 -4.83 -4.68 -12.67
CA GLY A 8 -6.15 -4.06 -12.71
C GLY A 8 -6.09 -2.58 -13.13
N GLY A 9 -4.90 -1.98 -13.17
CA GLY A 9 -4.70 -0.60 -13.60
C GLY A 9 -3.23 -0.21 -13.67
N LEU A 10 -2.96 0.91 -14.33
CA LEU A 10 -1.62 1.49 -14.45
C LEU A 10 -1.71 3.01 -14.39
N GLU A 11 -1.03 3.61 -13.40
CA GLU A 11 -0.65 5.04 -13.46
C GLU A 11 0.72 5.14 -14.11
N LYS A 12 0.78 5.78 -15.26
CA LYS A 12 2.00 5.82 -16.09
C LYS A 12 3.10 6.70 -15.51
N PHE A 13 2.69 7.79 -14.81
CA PHE A 13 3.60 8.79 -14.26
C PHE A 13 3.04 9.30 -12.94
N SER A 14 3.70 8.96 -11.84
CA SER A 14 3.33 9.39 -10.51
C SER A 14 4.53 9.97 -9.76
N THR A 15 4.30 11.09 -9.07
CA THR A 15 5.25 11.70 -8.12
C THR A 15 4.78 11.58 -6.67
N VAL A 16 3.61 10.95 -6.45
CA VAL A 16 3.00 10.81 -5.12
C VAL A 16 3.12 9.40 -4.55
N ASP A 17 3.26 8.38 -5.41
CA ASP A 17 3.30 6.98 -4.98
C ASP A 17 4.65 6.55 -4.40
N TRP A 18 5.70 7.32 -4.67
CA TRP A 18 7.00 7.18 -4.04
C TRP A 18 7.61 8.57 -3.82
N PRO A 19 7.72 9.04 -2.58
CA PRO A 19 8.20 10.40 -2.29
C PRO A 19 9.53 10.71 -2.96
N GLY A 20 9.58 11.83 -3.68
CA GLY A 20 10.79 12.33 -4.34
C GLY A 20 11.22 11.58 -5.59
N ARG A 21 10.36 10.70 -6.15
CA ARG A 21 10.67 9.94 -7.38
C ARG A 21 9.56 10.00 -8.40
N LEU A 22 9.94 9.98 -9.68
CA LEU A 22 9.02 9.79 -10.79
C LEU A 22 8.92 8.30 -11.11
N VAL A 23 7.74 7.70 -10.89
CA VAL A 23 7.53 6.26 -10.99
C VAL A 23 6.32 5.92 -11.85
N ALA A 24 6.24 4.69 -12.32
CA ALA A 24 4.98 4.08 -12.77
C ALA A 24 4.39 3.27 -11.63
N THR A 25 3.05 3.33 -11.43
CA THR A 25 2.36 2.56 -10.40
C THR A 25 1.46 1.49 -11.04
N VAL A 26 1.78 0.24 -10.73
CA VAL A 26 1.06 -0.94 -11.21
C VAL A 26 0.05 -1.35 -10.16
N PHE A 27 -1.23 -1.22 -10.46
CA PHE A 27 -2.29 -1.62 -9.55
C PHE A 27 -2.64 -3.09 -9.76
N CYS A 28 -2.30 -3.92 -8.79
CA CYS A 28 -2.56 -5.36 -8.79
C CYS A 28 -4.04 -5.67 -8.52
N GLN A 29 -4.58 -6.65 -9.21
CA GLN A 29 -5.96 -7.11 -9.06
C GLN A 29 -6.07 -8.12 -7.92
N GLY A 30 -7.03 -7.94 -7.02
CA GLY A 30 -7.35 -8.83 -5.90
C GLY A 30 -6.84 -8.31 -4.56
N CYS A 31 -7.71 -8.36 -3.56
CA CYS A 31 -7.40 -8.02 -2.18
C CYS A 31 -8.20 -8.90 -1.22
N GLY A 32 -7.57 -9.36 -0.15
CA GLY A 32 -8.23 -10.15 0.90
C GLY A 32 -9.08 -9.29 1.86
N TRP A 33 -8.82 -8.00 1.92
CA TRP A 33 -9.52 -7.04 2.78
C TRP A 33 -10.68 -6.33 2.09
N ARG A 34 -11.56 -5.74 2.87
CA ARG A 34 -12.74 -4.97 2.43
C ARG A 34 -12.80 -3.65 3.19
N CYS A 35 -11.69 -2.87 3.10
CA CYS A 35 -11.60 -1.59 3.79
C CYS A 35 -12.74 -0.66 3.37
N ARG A 36 -13.44 -0.07 4.34
CA ARG A 36 -14.56 0.83 4.08
C ARG A 36 -14.16 2.05 3.27
N TYR A 37 -12.95 2.56 3.47
CA TYR A 37 -12.39 3.69 2.75
C TYR A 37 -11.69 3.30 1.44
N CYS A 38 -11.90 2.09 0.92
CA CYS A 38 -11.18 1.63 -0.29
C CYS A 38 -11.47 2.52 -1.49
N HIS A 39 -10.43 3.14 -2.06
CA HIS A 39 -10.52 3.97 -3.27
C HIS A 39 -10.59 3.14 -4.56
N ASN A 40 -10.25 1.85 -4.49
CA ASN A 40 -10.19 0.96 -5.66
C ASN A 40 -11.07 -0.29 -5.45
N PRO A 41 -12.39 -0.16 -5.20
CA PRO A 41 -13.26 -1.29 -4.94
C PRO A 41 -13.34 -2.27 -6.12
N HIS A 42 -13.10 -1.79 -7.35
CA HIS A 42 -13.03 -2.60 -8.56
C HIS A 42 -11.83 -3.57 -8.57
N LEU A 43 -10.79 -3.31 -7.78
CA LEU A 43 -9.61 -4.17 -7.66
C LEU A 43 -9.75 -5.26 -6.56
N LEU A 44 -10.84 -5.30 -5.81
CA LEU A 44 -10.98 -6.22 -4.67
C LEU A 44 -11.17 -7.69 -5.09
N SER A 45 -11.81 -7.92 -6.24
CA SER A 45 -12.10 -9.28 -6.70
C SER A 45 -10.84 -9.99 -7.22
N PHE A 46 -10.63 -11.23 -6.77
CA PHE A 46 -9.66 -12.12 -7.38
C PHE A 46 -10.24 -12.68 -8.67
N ARG A 47 -9.88 -12.07 -9.78
CA ARG A 47 -10.31 -12.57 -11.10
C ARG A 47 -9.49 -13.77 -11.52
N VAL A 48 -10.16 -14.75 -12.13
CA VAL A 48 -9.57 -15.95 -12.73
C VAL A 48 -9.80 -15.88 -14.26
N GLY A 49 -8.86 -16.37 -15.05
CA GLY A 49 -8.97 -16.38 -16.51
C GLY A 49 -8.00 -15.41 -17.21
N ALA A 50 -8.15 -15.25 -18.53
CA ALA A 50 -7.32 -14.33 -19.31
C ALA A 50 -7.65 -12.85 -19.00
N PRO A 51 -6.73 -11.90 -19.22
CA PRO A 51 -7.02 -10.48 -19.20
C PRO A 51 -8.15 -10.14 -20.18
N LEU A 52 -8.99 -9.16 -19.83
CA LEU A 52 -10.01 -8.63 -20.73
C LEU A 52 -9.36 -7.78 -21.83
N GLU A 53 -10.08 -7.54 -22.90
CA GLU A 53 -9.63 -6.62 -23.95
C GLU A 53 -9.37 -5.22 -23.37
N GLY A 54 -8.22 -4.63 -23.69
CA GLY A 54 -7.79 -3.33 -23.15
C GLY A 54 -7.14 -3.38 -21.77
N GLU A 55 -7.15 -4.50 -21.06
CA GLU A 55 -6.42 -4.66 -19.81
C GLU A 55 -4.91 -4.83 -20.07
N TRP A 56 -4.09 -4.24 -19.17
CA TRP A 56 -2.65 -4.43 -19.20
C TRP A 56 -2.27 -5.88 -18.88
N THR A 57 -1.41 -6.45 -19.72
CA THR A 57 -0.70 -7.70 -19.39
C THR A 57 0.71 -7.37 -18.91
N TRP A 58 1.31 -8.23 -18.08
CA TRP A 58 2.68 -8.01 -17.65
C TRP A 58 3.69 -7.93 -18.81
N PRO A 59 3.66 -8.80 -19.85
CA PRO A 59 4.53 -8.66 -21.01
C PRO A 59 4.37 -7.33 -21.75
N ALA A 60 3.13 -6.85 -21.92
CA ALA A 60 2.87 -5.55 -22.56
C ALA A 60 3.43 -4.39 -21.72
N LEU A 61 3.30 -4.48 -20.39
CA LEU A 61 3.85 -3.49 -19.48
C LEU A 61 5.39 -3.50 -19.50
N VAL A 62 6.01 -4.65 -19.54
CA VAL A 62 7.47 -4.78 -19.68
C VAL A 62 7.96 -4.14 -20.99
N ALA A 63 7.28 -4.35 -22.09
CA ALA A 63 7.60 -3.69 -23.37
C ALA A 63 7.49 -2.17 -23.22
N TRP A 64 6.40 -1.68 -22.60
CA TRP A 64 6.19 -0.25 -22.35
C TRP A 64 7.27 0.35 -21.42
N LEU A 65 7.69 -0.37 -20.37
CA LEU A 65 8.74 0.06 -19.44
C LEU A 65 10.12 0.17 -20.13
N ARG A 66 10.45 -0.72 -21.05
CA ARG A 66 11.73 -0.66 -21.79
C ARG A 66 11.95 0.69 -22.47
N ASP A 67 10.88 1.28 -23.01
CA ASP A 67 10.93 2.59 -23.67
C ASP A 67 11.00 3.77 -22.66
N ARG A 68 10.88 3.50 -21.34
CA ARG A 68 10.89 4.52 -20.28
C ARG A 68 12.12 4.46 -19.39
N ARG A 69 13.10 3.61 -19.76
CA ARG A 69 14.39 3.61 -19.09
C ARG A 69 15.07 4.97 -19.20
N GLY A 70 15.56 5.49 -18.08
CA GLY A 70 16.12 6.84 -18.01
C GLY A 70 15.09 7.99 -17.90
N LEU A 71 13.79 7.70 -18.10
CA LEU A 71 12.69 8.65 -17.85
C LEU A 71 12.03 8.42 -16.51
N LEU A 72 11.69 7.16 -16.19
CA LEU A 72 11.19 6.75 -14.89
C LEU A 72 12.31 6.22 -14.01
N GLU A 73 12.25 6.53 -12.73
CA GLU A 73 13.23 6.05 -11.74
C GLU A 73 12.84 4.68 -11.17
N GLY A 74 11.56 4.34 -11.17
CA GLY A 74 11.10 3.10 -10.57
C GLY A 74 9.70 2.67 -10.99
N VAL A 75 9.33 1.48 -10.51
CA VAL A 75 8.01 0.88 -10.62
C VAL A 75 7.49 0.58 -9.24
N VAL A 76 6.30 1.08 -8.90
CA VAL A 76 5.61 0.80 -7.64
C VAL A 76 4.53 -0.25 -7.89
N PHE A 77 4.54 -1.33 -7.12
CA PHE A 77 3.46 -2.30 -7.09
C PHE A 77 2.47 -1.94 -5.98
N SER A 78 1.22 -1.70 -6.36
CA SER A 78 0.13 -1.21 -5.50
C SER A 78 -1.19 -1.91 -5.88
N GLY A 79 -2.33 -1.31 -5.56
CA GLY A 79 -3.65 -1.70 -6.08
C GLY A 79 -4.55 -2.33 -5.04
N GLY A 80 -4.94 -3.61 -5.24
CA GLY A 80 -5.59 -4.40 -4.21
C GLY A 80 -4.59 -4.73 -3.09
N GLU A 81 -4.07 -5.95 -3.09
CA GLU A 81 -2.93 -6.30 -2.25
C GLU A 81 -1.88 -7.06 -3.08
N PRO A 82 -0.79 -6.38 -3.46
CA PRO A 82 0.21 -6.95 -4.37
C PRO A 82 0.84 -8.24 -3.85
N THR A 83 1.10 -8.33 -2.54
CA THR A 83 1.77 -9.50 -1.94
C THR A 83 0.97 -10.79 -2.11
N LEU A 84 -0.33 -10.72 -2.33
CA LEU A 84 -1.18 -11.88 -2.60
C LEU A 84 -1.08 -12.39 -4.05
N GLN A 85 -0.35 -11.69 -4.92
CA GLN A 85 -0.14 -12.09 -6.31
C GLN A 85 1.04 -13.06 -6.44
N ALA A 86 0.79 -14.28 -6.86
CA ALA A 86 1.86 -15.28 -7.01
C ALA A 86 2.94 -14.87 -8.04
N GLY A 87 2.61 -14.00 -8.99
CA GLY A 87 3.55 -13.47 -9.98
C GLY A 87 4.38 -12.26 -9.51
N LEU A 88 4.15 -11.72 -8.29
CA LEU A 88 4.74 -10.47 -7.85
C LEU A 88 6.27 -10.48 -7.85
N THR A 89 6.88 -11.45 -7.19
CA THR A 89 8.35 -11.53 -7.07
C THR A 89 9.05 -11.71 -8.41
N ALA A 90 8.43 -12.42 -9.35
CA ALA A 90 8.95 -12.54 -10.72
C ALA A 90 8.88 -11.20 -11.47
N ALA A 91 7.75 -10.49 -11.35
CA ALA A 91 7.58 -9.17 -11.93
C ALA A 91 8.56 -8.13 -11.34
N MET A 92 8.79 -8.15 -10.03
CA MET A 92 9.76 -7.29 -9.37
C MET A 92 11.18 -7.53 -9.88
N ARG A 93 11.61 -8.80 -10.04
CA ARG A 93 12.93 -9.15 -10.61
C ARG A 93 13.06 -8.60 -12.04
N GLU A 94 12.04 -8.82 -12.88
CA GLU A 94 12.08 -8.34 -14.26
C GLU A 94 12.13 -6.81 -14.34
N ALA A 95 11.44 -6.08 -13.46
CA ALA A 95 11.55 -4.62 -13.37
C ALA A 95 12.97 -4.19 -12.96
N ARG A 96 13.60 -4.88 -12.01
CA ARG A 96 14.99 -4.63 -11.61
C ARG A 96 15.98 -4.95 -12.73
N ASP A 97 15.78 -6.04 -13.47
CA ASP A 97 16.62 -6.43 -14.61
C ASP A 97 16.54 -5.39 -15.75
N LEU A 98 15.43 -4.64 -15.85
CA LEU A 98 15.32 -3.49 -16.74
C LEU A 98 16.01 -2.23 -16.23
N GLY A 99 16.51 -2.23 -14.99
CA GLY A 99 17.22 -1.10 -14.37
C GLY A 99 16.32 -0.18 -13.53
N PHE A 100 15.06 -0.53 -13.27
CA PHE A 100 14.17 0.24 -12.41
C PHE A 100 14.36 -0.10 -10.94
N ARG A 101 14.22 0.91 -10.07
CA ARG A 101 13.97 0.68 -8.65
C ARG A 101 12.55 0.14 -8.44
N VAL A 102 12.36 -0.61 -7.38
CA VAL A 102 11.08 -1.25 -7.05
C VAL A 102 10.52 -0.72 -5.76
N GLY A 103 9.33 -0.13 -5.82
CA GLY A 103 8.51 0.25 -4.68
C GLY A 103 7.37 -0.75 -4.45
N LEU A 104 6.92 -0.87 -3.22
CA LEU A 104 5.78 -1.70 -2.85
C LEU A 104 4.85 -0.96 -1.91
N HIS A 105 3.55 -0.92 -2.23
CA HIS A 105 2.50 -0.54 -1.29
C HIS A 105 1.81 -1.79 -0.78
N THR A 106 1.75 -1.98 0.53
CA THR A 106 1.13 -3.16 1.13
C THR A 106 0.62 -2.89 2.54
N GLY A 107 -0.45 -3.57 2.91
CA GLY A 107 -0.88 -3.65 4.31
C GLY A 107 -0.32 -4.87 5.05
N GLY A 108 0.48 -5.71 4.40
CA GLY A 108 1.14 -6.86 5.01
C GLY A 108 0.20 -7.96 5.53
N PRO A 109 -0.85 -8.38 4.79
CA PRO A 109 -1.83 -9.34 5.29
C PRO A 109 -1.25 -10.76 5.50
N VAL A 110 -0.12 -11.07 4.87
CA VAL A 110 0.57 -12.36 4.99
C VAL A 110 2.07 -12.12 5.13
N PRO A 111 2.62 -12.17 6.37
CA PRO A 111 4.03 -11.84 6.65
C PRO A 111 5.03 -12.62 5.79
N ALA A 112 4.79 -13.91 5.56
CA ALA A 112 5.68 -14.74 4.75
C ALA A 112 5.78 -14.28 3.27
N LEU A 113 4.69 -13.76 2.70
CA LEU A 113 4.69 -13.21 1.34
C LEU A 113 5.42 -11.87 1.28
N LEU A 114 5.27 -11.03 2.30
CA LEU A 114 6.05 -9.80 2.42
C LEU A 114 7.54 -10.12 2.55
N ALA A 115 7.92 -11.05 3.43
CA ALA A 115 9.31 -11.48 3.61
C ALA A 115 9.95 -11.96 2.30
N ALA A 116 9.19 -12.66 1.43
CA ALA A 116 9.67 -13.09 0.11
C ALA A 116 9.85 -11.92 -0.88
N ALA A 117 9.12 -10.81 -0.71
CA ALA A 117 9.23 -9.63 -1.56
C ALA A 117 10.34 -8.67 -1.11
N LEU A 118 10.59 -8.53 0.20
CA LEU A 118 11.54 -7.56 0.77
C LEU A 118 12.92 -7.54 0.13
N PRO A 119 13.57 -8.66 -0.24
CA PRO A 119 14.87 -8.64 -0.91
C PRO A 119 14.86 -7.99 -2.31
N LEU A 120 13.68 -7.75 -2.87
CA LEU A 120 13.50 -7.23 -4.23
C LEU A 120 13.03 -5.77 -4.27
N VAL A 121 12.72 -5.18 -3.12
CA VAL A 121 12.20 -3.81 -3.04
C VAL A 121 13.23 -2.84 -2.50
N ASP A 122 13.19 -1.61 -3.01
CA ASP A 122 14.04 -0.51 -2.58
C ASP A 122 13.29 0.42 -1.61
N TRP A 123 11.95 0.38 -1.61
CA TRP A 123 11.12 1.19 -0.72
C TRP A 123 9.74 0.56 -0.52
N VAL A 124 9.18 0.73 0.69
CA VAL A 124 7.84 0.24 1.04
C VAL A 124 6.98 1.38 1.62
N GLY A 125 5.80 1.60 1.05
CA GLY A 125 4.70 2.30 1.70
C GLY A 125 3.85 1.27 2.46
N PHE A 126 4.00 1.19 3.77
CA PHE A 126 3.28 0.23 4.61
C PHE A 126 1.99 0.84 5.14
N ASP A 127 0.85 0.26 4.79
CA ASP A 127 -0.46 0.76 5.21
C ASP A 127 -0.90 0.14 6.54
N LEU A 128 -0.68 0.84 7.65
CA LEU A 128 -1.26 0.53 8.95
C LEU A 128 -2.71 1.04 8.96
N LYS A 129 -3.67 0.14 9.10
CA LYS A 129 -5.08 0.48 8.79
C LYS A 129 -5.93 0.80 10.02
N ALA A 130 -5.51 0.35 11.19
CA ALA A 130 -6.14 0.57 12.48
C ALA A 130 -5.18 0.18 13.61
N PRO A 131 -5.48 0.44 14.89
CA PRO A 131 -4.84 -0.27 15.99
C PRO A 131 -4.94 -1.78 15.73
N PHE A 132 -3.88 -2.55 16.04
CA PHE A 132 -3.84 -3.97 15.64
C PHE A 132 -5.04 -4.78 16.13
N GLU A 133 -5.57 -4.47 17.30
CA GLU A 133 -6.76 -5.14 17.84
C GLU A 133 -8.06 -4.76 17.10
N HIS A 134 -8.09 -3.61 16.43
CA HIS A 134 -9.29 -3.07 15.77
C HIS A 134 -9.31 -3.28 14.25
N TYR A 135 -8.40 -4.05 13.68
CA TYR A 135 -8.27 -4.25 12.22
C TYR A 135 -9.55 -4.70 11.55
N PHE A 136 -10.32 -5.61 12.21
CA PHE A 136 -11.60 -6.09 11.66
C PHE A 136 -12.58 -4.96 11.37
N ARG A 137 -12.63 -3.93 12.23
CA ARG A 137 -13.55 -2.80 12.09
C ARG A 137 -13.33 -2.02 10.79
N ILE A 138 -12.08 -1.94 10.35
CA ILE A 138 -11.68 -1.19 9.16
C ILE A 138 -11.64 -2.09 7.92
N THR A 139 -11.04 -3.27 8.04
CA THR A 139 -10.72 -4.15 6.90
C THR A 139 -11.78 -5.19 6.59
N GLY A 140 -12.78 -5.35 7.49
CA GLY A 140 -13.80 -6.40 7.39
C GLY A 140 -13.25 -7.83 7.57
N ARG A 141 -11.99 -7.96 7.99
CA ARG A 141 -11.30 -9.23 8.24
C ARG A 141 -10.34 -9.10 9.42
N PRO A 142 -10.09 -10.17 10.19
CA PRO A 142 -8.98 -10.18 11.13
C PRO A 142 -7.67 -10.02 10.37
N GLY A 143 -6.72 -9.29 10.91
CA GLY A 143 -5.45 -9.03 10.21
C GLY A 143 -4.44 -8.24 11.03
N GLY A 144 -4.78 -7.80 12.23
CA GLY A 144 -3.90 -6.96 13.02
C GLY A 144 -2.61 -7.66 13.43
N GLU A 145 -2.67 -8.92 13.83
CA GLU A 145 -1.46 -9.68 14.19
C GLU A 145 -0.54 -9.93 12.99
N ALA A 146 -1.14 -10.20 11.82
CA ALA A 146 -0.37 -10.30 10.58
C ALA A 146 0.28 -8.96 10.19
N ALA A 147 -0.45 -7.84 10.34
CA ALA A 147 0.09 -6.51 10.08
C ALA A 147 1.22 -6.15 11.07
N ARG A 148 1.07 -6.49 12.36
CA ARG A 148 2.12 -6.31 13.39
C ARG A 148 3.38 -7.07 13.00
N SER A 149 3.25 -8.36 12.71
CA SER A 149 4.38 -9.20 12.29
C SER A 149 5.03 -8.70 10.99
N SER A 150 4.23 -8.24 10.04
CA SER A 150 4.72 -7.67 8.78
C SER A 150 5.48 -6.36 8.98
N LEU A 151 4.99 -5.48 9.85
CA LEU A 151 5.70 -4.24 10.21
C LEU A 151 7.03 -4.53 10.88
N GLN A 152 7.08 -5.52 11.78
CA GLN A 152 8.32 -5.95 12.41
C GLN A 152 9.32 -6.47 11.38
N LEU A 153 8.90 -7.39 10.49
CA LEU A 153 9.75 -7.91 9.40
C LEU A 153 10.29 -6.80 8.50
N LEU A 154 9.44 -5.84 8.13
CA LEU A 154 9.84 -4.69 7.32
C LEU A 154 10.95 -3.89 8.00
N ARG A 155 10.81 -3.61 9.27
CA ARG A 155 11.81 -2.87 10.04
C ARG A 155 13.14 -3.63 10.19
N GLU A 156 13.06 -4.93 10.48
CA GLU A 156 14.24 -5.80 10.59
C GLU A 156 14.98 -5.95 9.26
N SER A 157 14.27 -5.82 8.13
CA SER A 157 14.87 -5.89 6.78
C SER A 157 15.80 -4.73 6.44
N GLY A 158 15.65 -3.58 7.12
CA GLY A 158 16.39 -2.35 6.81
C GLY A 158 15.96 -1.66 5.51
N VAL A 159 14.92 -2.14 4.81
CA VAL A 159 14.38 -1.48 3.62
C VAL A 159 13.79 -0.12 3.99
N GLU A 160 14.11 0.90 3.16
CA GLU A 160 13.53 2.24 3.34
C GLU A 160 12.00 2.17 3.25
N HIS A 161 11.31 2.80 4.19
CA HIS A 161 9.85 2.74 4.24
C HIS A 161 9.22 3.95 4.92
N GLU A 162 7.94 4.15 4.65
CA GLU A 162 7.06 4.99 5.47
C GLU A 162 5.83 4.18 5.90
N VAL A 163 5.39 4.39 7.14
CA VAL A 163 4.10 3.86 7.60
C VAL A 163 3.02 4.89 7.29
N ARG A 164 1.93 4.45 6.67
CA ARG A 164 0.82 5.30 6.24
C ARG A 164 -0.49 4.83 6.83
N THR A 165 -1.39 5.76 7.08
CA THR A 165 -2.76 5.46 7.50
C THR A 165 -3.72 6.40 6.80
N THR A 166 -4.74 5.86 6.12
CA THR A 166 -5.86 6.64 5.63
C THR A 166 -6.78 6.95 6.79
N TRP A 167 -6.95 8.24 7.09
CA TRP A 167 -7.74 8.71 8.21
C TRP A 167 -9.07 9.32 7.80
N HIS A 168 -10.11 8.92 8.51
CA HIS A 168 -11.44 9.52 8.50
C HIS A 168 -12.02 9.42 9.92
N PRO A 169 -12.59 10.49 10.50
CA PRO A 169 -13.03 10.51 11.91
C PRO A 169 -14.12 9.50 12.24
N ASP A 170 -14.96 9.10 11.27
CA ASP A 170 -15.96 8.06 11.45
C ASP A 170 -15.39 6.64 11.49
N LEU A 171 -14.13 6.47 11.16
CA LEU A 171 -13.43 5.18 11.14
C LEU A 171 -12.41 5.06 12.28
N LEU A 172 -11.61 6.09 12.47
CA LEU A 172 -10.54 6.14 13.45
C LEU A 172 -10.72 7.41 14.29
N GLY A 173 -11.17 7.24 15.52
CA GLY A 173 -11.26 8.33 16.49
C GLY A 173 -9.89 8.71 17.05
N GLU A 174 -9.87 9.75 17.90
CA GLU A 174 -8.65 10.24 18.52
C GLU A 174 -7.93 9.14 19.32
N GLN A 175 -8.67 8.35 20.10
CA GLN A 175 -8.07 7.25 20.87
C GLN A 175 -7.43 6.19 19.96
N ASP A 176 -8.06 5.84 18.83
CA ASP A 176 -7.45 4.91 17.87
C ASP A 176 -6.12 5.44 17.34
N LEU A 177 -6.06 6.74 17.03
CA LEU A 177 -4.83 7.36 16.57
C LEU A 177 -3.75 7.39 17.64
N MET A 178 -4.13 7.61 18.92
CA MET A 178 -3.20 7.55 20.05
C MET A 178 -2.66 6.14 20.27
N ASP A 179 -3.50 5.11 20.16
CA ASP A 179 -3.12 3.71 20.28
C ASP A 179 -2.15 3.31 19.16
N MET A 180 -2.48 3.69 17.90
CA MET A 180 -1.61 3.45 16.74
C MET A 180 -0.24 4.14 16.89
N ALA A 181 -0.22 5.37 17.37
CA ALA A 181 1.02 6.07 17.61
C ALA A 181 1.89 5.35 18.67
N GLY A 182 1.27 4.87 19.77
CA GLY A 182 1.95 4.06 20.78
C GLY A 182 2.49 2.73 20.24
N GLU A 183 1.70 2.04 19.39
CA GLU A 183 2.14 0.81 18.71
C GLU A 183 3.33 1.08 17.78
N LEU A 184 3.33 2.20 17.05
CA LEU A 184 4.42 2.61 16.17
C LEU A 184 5.70 2.98 16.94
N GLU A 185 5.58 3.68 18.05
CA GLU A 185 6.70 4.00 18.95
C GLU A 185 7.33 2.73 19.52
N GLN A 186 6.50 1.80 20.03
CA GLN A 186 6.96 0.49 20.52
C GLN A 186 7.64 -0.32 19.42
N ALA A 187 7.09 -0.29 18.21
CA ALA A 187 7.73 -0.87 17.05
C ALA A 187 9.01 -0.08 16.66
N GLY A 188 9.31 1.09 17.24
CA GLY A 188 10.44 1.97 16.94
C GLY A 188 10.34 2.67 15.59
N SER A 189 9.14 2.86 15.03
CA SER A 189 8.91 3.72 13.87
C SER A 189 9.17 5.17 14.24
N ARG A 190 9.79 5.92 13.32
CA ARG A 190 10.13 7.33 13.57
C ARG A 190 9.28 8.29 12.75
N ARG A 191 8.56 7.79 11.78
CA ARG A 191 7.72 8.59 10.89
C ARG A 191 6.41 7.87 10.58
N TRP A 192 5.31 8.61 10.71
CA TRP A 192 3.97 8.16 10.38
C TRP A 192 3.28 9.17 9.49
N VAL A 193 2.75 8.72 8.36
CA VAL A 193 2.06 9.56 7.39
C VAL A 193 0.56 9.33 7.52
N LEU A 194 -0.16 10.33 7.99
CA LEU A 194 -1.61 10.33 7.98
C LEU A 194 -2.11 10.93 6.66
N GLN A 195 -2.80 10.10 5.89
CA GLN A 195 -3.39 10.48 4.61
C GLN A 195 -4.86 10.82 4.84
N VAL A 196 -5.22 12.08 4.60
CA VAL A 196 -6.62 12.51 4.72
C VAL A 196 -7.46 11.77 3.67
N PHE A 197 -8.54 11.14 4.12
CA PHE A 197 -9.47 10.44 3.25
C PHE A 197 -9.97 11.35 2.12
N ARG A 198 -9.99 10.80 0.90
CA ARG A 198 -10.58 11.44 -0.28
C ARG A 198 -11.83 10.66 -0.68
N PRO A 199 -12.95 11.32 -1.01
CA PRO A 199 -14.20 10.65 -1.36
C PRO A 199 -14.15 9.94 -2.73
N ASP A 200 -13.24 10.36 -3.61
CA ASP A 200 -13.15 9.87 -4.98
C ASP A 200 -12.82 8.37 -5.01
N GLY A 201 -13.62 7.61 -5.75
CA GLY A 201 -13.46 6.15 -5.90
C GLY A 201 -13.96 5.33 -4.72
N CYS A 202 -14.23 5.91 -3.54
CA CYS A 202 -14.76 5.17 -2.39
C CYS A 202 -16.20 4.72 -2.64
N ALA A 203 -16.50 3.45 -2.33
CA ALA A 203 -17.85 2.89 -2.47
C ALA A 203 -18.77 3.16 -1.27
N ASP A 204 -18.23 3.54 -0.11
CA ASP A 204 -19.01 3.85 1.10
C ASP A 204 -19.56 5.27 1.01
N GLU A 205 -20.86 5.38 0.71
CA GLU A 205 -21.55 6.67 0.56
C GLU A 205 -21.59 7.46 1.87
N GLY A 206 -21.67 6.80 3.02
CA GLY A 206 -21.64 7.44 4.32
C GLY A 206 -20.34 8.18 4.59
N LEU A 207 -19.21 7.57 4.24
CA LEU A 207 -17.88 8.22 4.33
C LEU A 207 -17.74 9.36 3.33
N ARG A 208 -18.24 9.20 2.10
CA ARG A 208 -18.19 10.23 1.06
C ARG A 208 -18.94 11.50 1.40
N ALA A 209 -20.01 11.36 2.18
CA ALA A 209 -20.89 12.48 2.53
C ALA A 209 -20.29 13.41 3.60
N ARG A 210 -19.22 13.01 4.27
CA ARG A 210 -18.61 13.77 5.37
C ARG A 210 -17.16 14.17 5.07
N SER A 211 -16.86 15.45 5.23
CA SER A 211 -15.47 15.92 5.22
C SER A 211 -14.74 15.41 6.46
N PRO A 212 -13.49 14.92 6.32
CA PRO A 212 -12.74 14.40 7.45
C PRO A 212 -12.38 15.46 8.52
N GLY A 213 -12.43 16.75 8.21
CA GLY A 213 -12.07 17.82 9.16
C GLY A 213 -10.57 17.93 9.42
N ASP A 214 -10.23 18.62 10.50
CA ASP A 214 -8.85 18.84 10.92
C ASP A 214 -8.34 17.70 11.80
N VAL A 215 -7.05 17.56 11.80
CA VAL A 215 -6.30 16.56 12.56
C VAL A 215 -6.34 16.86 14.06
N PRO A 216 -6.48 15.84 14.91
CA PRO A 216 -6.29 16.02 16.33
C PRO A 216 -4.89 16.56 16.68
N GLU A 217 -4.82 17.76 17.26
CA GLU A 217 -3.56 18.42 17.62
C GLU A 217 -2.68 17.57 18.57
N VAL A 218 -3.30 16.71 19.38
CA VAL A 218 -2.62 15.81 20.31
C VAL A 218 -1.59 14.89 19.63
N LEU A 219 -1.75 14.62 18.35
CA LEU A 219 -0.80 13.80 17.56
C LEU A 219 0.43 14.59 17.13
N LEU A 220 0.33 15.92 17.04
CA LEU A 220 1.41 16.78 16.55
C LEU A 220 2.51 17.00 17.57
N ALA A 221 2.26 16.70 18.86
CA ALA A 221 3.15 16.98 19.98
C ALA A 221 3.93 15.75 20.51
N ARG A 222 4.06 14.67 19.70
CA ARG A 222 4.76 13.47 20.17
C ARG A 222 6.26 13.54 19.97
N GLU A 223 7.01 13.33 21.06
CA GLU A 223 8.46 13.17 21.00
C GLU A 223 8.81 11.78 20.46
N GLY A 224 9.62 11.71 19.40
CA GLY A 224 10.15 10.44 18.85
C GLY A 224 9.40 9.87 17.64
N LEU A 225 8.17 10.32 17.35
CA LEU A 225 7.40 9.94 16.16
C LEU A 225 6.99 11.20 15.37
N GLU A 226 7.62 11.44 14.23
CA GLU A 226 7.23 12.50 13.29
C GLU A 226 5.90 12.11 12.63
N VAL A 227 4.83 12.87 12.90
CA VAL A 227 3.53 12.69 12.25
C VAL A 227 3.41 13.71 11.11
N VAL A 228 3.24 13.20 9.89
CA VAL A 228 3.13 14.01 8.66
C VAL A 228 1.73 13.85 8.07
N TRP A 229 1.16 14.96 7.59
CA TRP A 229 -0.13 14.99 6.90
C TRP A 229 0.03 15.15 5.40
N ARG A 230 -0.81 14.42 4.69
CA ARG A 230 -0.95 14.56 3.22
C ARG A 230 -2.42 14.53 2.81
#